data_40da05cf09777d4b6996b7575a263561
#
_entry.id   40da05cf09777d4b6996b7575a263561
#
_cell.length_a   1.000
_cell.length_b   1.000
_cell.length_c   1.000
_cell.angle_alpha   90.00
_cell.angle_beta   90.00
_cell.angle_gamma   90.00
#
_symmetry.space_group_name_H-M   'P 1'
#
loop_
_entity.id
_entity.type
_entity.pdbx_description
1 polymer ?
#
loop_
_entity_poly.entity_id
_entity_poly.type
_entity_poly.pdbx_seq_one_letter_code
_entity_poly.pdbx_strand_id
1 'polypeptide(L)'
;MADIVEQMKGADDAPAAQNAAVEPAKVSYLAARVGDSAPLSVTIDQIPHPAYMVNYNFEIVWFNEAARHDILGGFDALPPNSENRSVLQLICRNAKLAAENHELLAFHMALAKGRLSRGTFGRACQDLSLDCAKLLESMYSETEPLQKRAILDAPVKIAREGGDARSYQAYASFFREGILLVYAPHDTDVNSLLGFLARRDEVIRDLLRKRLPVLTPLAVIVADLQNSVKICSELPPEEYFELINQIWAAMGPIFRKYYGTHGKHVGDGMVYYFFPQPDSNYIFNSLMCAQEIKLEMQKISKAWQIRKNWLNELFLNIGVNEGEEWLGTFQSATSIEFAVLGDTINHAGRMSDFARHGKIWATKSLIGKLSAAERSRVQYGIARRAADGRDVFVGSSFSLLSGKVDLNEGRYEKFREIAALAVTEVIDVAKSR
;
A
#
# COMPACT_ATOMS: atom_id res chain seq x y z
N MET A 1 13.41 23.71 10.47
CA MET A 1 13.66 22.64 11.46
C MET A 1 14.95 22.89 12.29
N ALA A 2 15.74 23.87 11.99
CA ALA A 2 16.92 24.24 12.79
C ALA A 2 16.58 25.08 14.04
N ASP A 3 15.46 25.84 14.00
CA ASP A 3 15.13 26.80 15.10
C ASP A 3 14.36 26.22 16.29
N ILE A 4 14.00 24.94 16.26
CA ILE A 4 13.25 24.30 17.38
C ILE A 4 14.18 23.58 18.37
N VAL A 5 15.46 23.40 18.05
CA VAL A 5 16.40 22.67 18.91
C VAL A 5 17.14 23.61 19.91
N GLU A 6 17.07 24.93 19.73
CA GLU A 6 17.80 25.89 20.58
C GLU A 6 16.97 26.45 21.75
N GLN A 7 15.67 26.18 21.84
CA GLN A 7 14.80 26.63 22.94
C GLN A 7 14.61 25.66 24.10
N MET A 8 15.27 24.50 24.11
CA MET A 8 15.16 23.52 25.21
C MET A 8 16.44 23.37 26.08
N LYS A 9 17.30 24.37 26.14
CA LYS A 9 18.40 24.41 27.10
C LYS A 9 18.27 25.65 27.98
N GLY A 10 17.61 25.49 29.10
CA GLY A 10 17.62 26.52 30.14
C GLY A 10 16.42 26.49 31.06
N ALA A 11 16.36 25.55 32.00
CA ALA A 11 15.64 25.67 33.27
C ALA A 11 16.03 24.52 34.21
N ASP A 12 17.16 24.60 34.81
CA ASP A 12 17.45 23.94 36.09
C ASP A 12 17.27 24.98 37.20
N ASP A 13 16.73 24.53 38.34
CA ASP A 13 16.55 25.19 39.64
C ASP A 13 15.14 25.63 40.00
N ALA A 14 14.44 24.72 40.71
CA ALA A 14 13.56 25.06 41.82
C ALA A 14 13.21 23.82 42.69
N PRO A 15 12.92 23.97 43.97
CA PRO A 15 13.30 23.02 45.02
C PRO A 15 12.22 21.94 45.31
N ALA A 16 12.69 20.86 45.96
CA ALA A 16 11.95 19.74 46.45
C ALA A 16 10.71 20.12 47.31
N ALA A 17 9.53 19.69 46.92
CA ALA A 17 8.34 19.64 47.75
C ALA A 17 7.92 18.20 48.00
N GLN A 18 7.61 17.91 49.24
CA GLN A 18 7.40 16.65 49.89
C GLN A 18 6.26 15.81 49.29
N ASN A 19 6.53 14.50 49.28
CA ASN A 19 5.55 13.42 49.04
C ASN A 19 4.32 13.53 49.93
N ALA A 20 3.14 13.67 49.33
CA ALA A 20 1.88 13.23 49.90
C ALA A 20 1.35 12.09 49.00
N ALA A 21 1.33 10.89 49.53
CA ALA A 21 0.76 9.72 48.89
C ALA A 21 -0.76 9.94 48.72
N VAL A 22 -1.21 10.09 47.48
CA VAL A 22 -2.64 10.01 47.13
C VAL A 22 -2.96 8.57 46.83
N GLU A 23 -3.77 7.94 47.70
CA GLU A 23 -4.35 6.62 47.45
C GLU A 23 -5.14 6.63 46.13
N PRO A 24 -5.01 5.58 45.28
CA PRO A 24 -5.82 5.48 44.07
C PRO A 24 -7.28 5.23 44.45
N ALA A 25 -8.17 6.11 43.97
CA ALA A 25 -9.61 5.95 44.09
C ALA A 25 -10.04 4.58 43.55
N LYS A 26 -10.67 3.78 44.40
CA LYS A 26 -11.33 2.53 44.03
C LYS A 26 -12.50 2.86 43.09
N VAL A 27 -12.30 2.69 41.79
CA VAL A 27 -13.40 2.63 40.84
C VAL A 27 -14.06 1.27 40.97
N SER A 28 -15.21 1.22 41.67
CA SER A 28 -16.04 0.04 41.71
C SER A 28 -16.76 -0.14 40.38
N TYR A 29 -16.31 -1.11 39.58
CA TYR A 29 -17.10 -1.55 38.44
C TYR A 29 -18.28 -2.36 38.96
N LEU A 30 -19.50 -1.86 38.72
CA LEU A 30 -20.72 -2.65 38.83
C LEU A 30 -20.66 -3.77 37.80
N ALA A 31 -20.31 -4.98 38.26
CA ALA A 31 -20.42 -6.19 37.48
C ALA A 31 -21.90 -6.50 37.23
N ALA A 32 -22.40 -6.13 36.06
CA ALA A 32 -23.62 -6.74 35.56
C ALA A 32 -23.30 -8.22 35.30
N ARG A 33 -23.92 -9.12 36.06
CA ARG A 33 -23.93 -10.56 35.82
C ARG A 33 -24.63 -10.83 34.50
N VAL A 34 -23.86 -10.92 33.42
CA VAL A 34 -24.20 -11.66 32.22
C VAL A 34 -23.26 -12.85 32.17
N GLY A 35 -23.81 -14.04 31.94
CA GLY A 35 -23.14 -15.31 32.14
C GLY A 35 -21.73 -15.40 31.55
N ASP A 36 -20.92 -16.26 32.18
CA ASP A 36 -19.51 -16.51 31.90
C ASP A 36 -19.18 -16.70 30.41
N SER A 37 -18.92 -15.62 29.76
CA SER A 37 -18.06 -15.55 28.56
C SER A 37 -17.43 -14.16 28.57
N ALA A 38 -16.26 -14.05 29.23
CA ALA A 38 -15.40 -12.90 29.01
C ALA A 38 -15.20 -12.78 27.49
N PRO A 39 -15.41 -11.59 26.88
CA PRO A 39 -15.11 -11.40 25.48
C PRO A 39 -13.60 -11.65 25.34
N LEU A 40 -13.24 -12.81 24.80
CA LEU A 40 -11.88 -13.09 24.38
C LEU A 40 -11.52 -12.02 23.36
N SER A 41 -10.73 -11.02 23.76
CA SER A 41 -10.02 -10.16 22.82
C SER A 41 -8.94 -11.03 22.19
N VAL A 42 -9.35 -11.89 21.24
CA VAL A 42 -8.42 -12.76 20.51
C VAL A 42 -7.61 -11.86 19.61
N THR A 43 -6.37 -11.61 19.98
CA THR A 43 -5.40 -11.00 19.07
C THR A 43 -4.90 -12.07 18.09
N ILE A 44 -4.36 -11.66 16.96
CA ILE A 44 -3.75 -12.56 15.96
C ILE A 44 -2.73 -13.52 16.58
N ASP A 45 -1.99 -13.09 17.61
CA ASP A 45 -1.06 -13.96 18.33
C ASP A 45 -1.74 -15.07 19.12
N GLN A 46 -2.98 -14.90 19.44
CA GLN A 46 -3.76 -15.86 20.23
C GLN A 46 -4.52 -16.85 19.34
N ILE A 47 -4.40 -16.75 18.00
CA ILE A 47 -4.91 -17.79 17.12
C ILE A 47 -4.04 -19.04 17.32
N PRO A 48 -4.54 -20.07 18.02
CA PRO A 48 -3.75 -21.28 18.32
C PRO A 48 -3.62 -22.20 17.10
N HIS A 49 -4.38 -21.90 16.06
CA HIS A 49 -4.48 -22.69 14.85
C HIS A 49 -3.54 -22.15 13.77
N PRO A 50 -3.09 -22.99 12.82
CA PRO A 50 -2.33 -22.52 11.68
C PRO A 50 -3.06 -21.38 10.97
N ALA A 51 -2.40 -20.22 10.84
CA ALA A 51 -2.97 -19.06 10.20
C ALA A 51 -1.91 -18.25 9.46
N TYR A 52 -2.26 -17.74 8.30
CA TYR A 52 -1.43 -16.82 7.52
C TYR A 52 -2.28 -15.89 6.67
N MET A 53 -1.70 -14.76 6.30
CA MET A 53 -2.31 -13.81 5.39
C MET A 53 -1.53 -13.73 4.10
N VAL A 54 -2.25 -13.74 2.98
CA VAL A 54 -1.71 -13.46 1.65
C VAL A 54 -2.28 -12.15 1.11
N ASN A 55 -1.47 -11.42 0.33
CA ASN A 55 -2.00 -10.32 -0.48
C ASN A 55 -2.80 -10.86 -1.68
N TYR A 56 -3.31 -9.98 -2.53
CA TYR A 56 -4.09 -10.39 -3.71
C TYR A 56 -3.27 -11.02 -4.85
N ASN A 57 -1.95 -11.03 -4.75
CA ASN A 57 -1.06 -11.80 -5.62
C ASN A 57 -0.74 -13.19 -5.06
N PHE A 58 -1.35 -13.59 -3.94
CA PHE A 58 -1.08 -14.84 -3.22
C PHE A 58 0.34 -14.92 -2.64
N GLU A 59 0.93 -13.78 -2.28
CA GLU A 59 2.21 -13.67 -1.60
C GLU A 59 1.99 -13.54 -0.09
N ILE A 60 2.74 -14.29 0.72
CA ILE A 60 2.59 -14.29 2.19
C ILE A 60 3.08 -12.97 2.76
N VAL A 61 2.22 -12.30 3.52
CA VAL A 61 2.50 -11.04 4.23
C VAL A 61 2.56 -11.20 5.75
N TRP A 62 1.97 -12.25 6.27
CA TRP A 62 2.01 -12.63 7.68
C TRP A 62 1.71 -14.11 7.85
N PHE A 63 2.26 -14.75 8.90
CA PHE A 63 1.96 -16.12 9.32
C PHE A 63 2.27 -16.27 10.80
N ASN A 64 1.64 -17.28 11.45
CA ASN A 64 2.01 -17.72 12.77
C ASN A 64 2.89 -19.00 12.72
N GLU A 65 3.52 -19.34 13.85
CA GLU A 65 4.41 -20.50 13.93
C GLU A 65 3.71 -21.82 13.58
N ALA A 66 2.43 -21.98 13.96
CA ALA A 66 1.67 -23.16 13.61
C ALA A 66 1.52 -23.32 12.08
N ALA A 67 1.25 -22.23 11.35
CA ALA A 67 1.19 -22.26 9.89
C ALA A 67 2.54 -22.59 9.27
N ARG A 68 3.63 -22.02 9.81
CA ARG A 68 4.99 -22.30 9.34
C ARG A 68 5.31 -23.79 9.34
N HIS A 69 5.00 -24.46 10.47
CA HIS A 69 5.30 -25.88 10.64
C HIS A 69 4.29 -26.80 9.97
N ASP A 70 3.01 -26.47 10.05
CA ASP A 70 1.94 -27.39 9.69
C ASP A 70 1.53 -27.32 8.21
N ILE A 71 1.73 -26.16 7.57
CA ILE A 71 1.22 -25.90 6.22
C ILE A 71 2.32 -25.47 5.27
N LEU A 72 3.22 -24.57 5.69
CA LEU A 72 4.15 -23.90 4.81
C LEU A 72 5.51 -24.63 4.68
N GLY A 73 5.65 -25.82 5.25
CA GLY A 73 6.80 -26.69 5.07
C GLY A 73 8.07 -26.28 5.84
N GLY A 74 7.95 -25.53 6.94
CA GLY A 74 9.04 -25.29 7.90
C GLY A 74 10.24 -24.53 7.34
N PHE A 75 10.03 -23.41 6.67
CA PHE A 75 11.14 -22.59 6.17
C PHE A 75 11.85 -21.80 7.30
N ASP A 76 13.16 -21.61 7.19
CA ASP A 76 13.94 -20.87 8.18
C ASP A 76 13.73 -19.36 8.08
N ALA A 77 13.62 -18.82 6.86
CA ALA A 77 13.33 -17.41 6.61
C ALA A 77 12.53 -17.23 5.32
N LEU A 78 11.61 -16.27 5.31
CA LEU A 78 10.96 -15.83 4.07
C LEU A 78 11.93 -15.02 3.20
N PRO A 79 11.87 -15.19 1.88
CA PRO A 79 12.59 -14.31 0.97
C PRO A 79 12.26 -12.84 1.21
N PRO A 80 13.21 -11.89 1.06
CA PRO A 80 12.93 -10.47 1.24
C PRO A 80 11.92 -9.94 0.22
N ASN A 81 12.00 -10.38 -1.03
CA ASN A 81 11.12 -9.93 -2.12
C ASN A 81 9.74 -10.55 -2.03
N SER A 82 8.70 -9.75 -2.23
CA SER A 82 7.31 -10.20 -2.18
C SER A 82 7.03 -11.29 -3.22
N GLU A 83 7.55 -11.15 -4.42
CA GLU A 83 7.34 -12.09 -5.54
C GLU A 83 7.80 -13.52 -5.20
N ASN A 84 8.82 -13.66 -4.35
CA ASN A 84 9.36 -14.95 -3.92
C ASN A 84 8.62 -15.55 -2.70
N ARG A 85 7.53 -14.90 -2.25
CA ARG A 85 6.71 -15.34 -1.12
C ARG A 85 5.40 -15.98 -1.54
N SER A 86 5.30 -16.49 -2.76
CA SER A 86 4.08 -17.14 -3.26
C SER A 86 3.70 -18.33 -2.37
N VAL A 87 2.48 -18.31 -1.81
CA VAL A 87 1.97 -19.43 -1.01
C VAL A 87 1.90 -20.72 -1.82
N LEU A 88 1.61 -20.61 -3.13
CA LEU A 88 1.57 -21.75 -4.05
C LEU A 88 2.94 -22.40 -4.19
N GLN A 89 4.00 -21.60 -4.31
CA GLN A 89 5.38 -22.10 -4.36
C GLN A 89 5.76 -22.78 -3.04
N LEU A 90 5.37 -22.21 -1.90
CA LEU A 90 5.69 -22.78 -0.59
C LEU A 90 4.99 -24.12 -0.35
N ILE A 91 3.72 -24.27 -0.74
CA ILE A 91 2.99 -25.53 -0.62
C ILE A 91 3.49 -26.56 -1.65
N CYS A 92 3.90 -26.13 -2.83
CA CYS A 92 4.33 -26.98 -3.93
C CYS A 92 5.84 -27.25 -3.98
N ARG A 93 6.61 -26.98 -2.94
CA ARG A 93 8.07 -27.24 -2.91
C ARG A 93 8.45 -28.70 -3.23
N ASN A 94 7.59 -29.62 -2.83
CA ASN A 94 7.76 -31.05 -3.07
C ASN A 94 6.54 -31.58 -3.82
N ALA A 95 6.77 -32.13 -5.03
CA ALA A 95 5.69 -32.62 -5.90
C ALA A 95 4.87 -33.75 -5.27
N LYS A 96 5.50 -34.64 -4.49
CA LYS A 96 4.80 -35.72 -3.77
C LYS A 96 3.86 -35.13 -2.71
N LEU A 97 4.37 -34.22 -1.89
CA LEU A 97 3.58 -33.56 -0.84
C LEU A 97 2.47 -32.69 -1.44
N ALA A 98 2.73 -32.06 -2.60
CA ALA A 98 1.72 -31.30 -3.32
C ALA A 98 0.55 -32.19 -3.78
N ALA A 99 0.82 -33.41 -4.29
CA ALA A 99 -0.22 -34.36 -4.66
C ALA A 99 -1.01 -34.86 -3.46
N GLU A 100 -0.36 -35.08 -2.31
CA GLU A 100 -1.02 -35.47 -1.05
C GLU A 100 -1.87 -34.34 -0.46
N ASN A 101 -1.51 -33.08 -0.72
CA ASN A 101 -2.22 -31.85 -0.28
C ASN A 101 -3.22 -31.34 -1.34
N HIS A 102 -3.81 -32.22 -2.13
CA HIS A 102 -4.71 -31.85 -3.21
C HIS A 102 -5.89 -30.99 -2.75
N GLU A 103 -6.54 -31.31 -1.61
CA GLU A 103 -7.67 -30.54 -1.09
C GLU A 103 -7.25 -29.12 -0.66
N LEU A 104 -6.07 -28.97 -0.02
CA LEU A 104 -5.49 -27.68 0.33
C LEU A 104 -5.23 -26.85 -0.92
N LEU A 105 -4.60 -27.45 -1.94
CA LEU A 105 -4.33 -26.77 -3.20
C LEU A 105 -5.60 -26.40 -3.93
N ALA A 106 -6.62 -27.30 -3.96
CA ALA A 106 -7.91 -27.01 -4.57
C ALA A 106 -8.59 -25.80 -3.93
N PHE A 107 -8.53 -25.69 -2.60
CA PHE A 107 -9.05 -24.52 -1.89
C PHE A 107 -8.32 -23.24 -2.31
N HIS A 108 -6.98 -23.26 -2.38
CA HIS A 108 -6.21 -22.12 -2.87
C HIS A 108 -6.49 -21.79 -4.34
N MET A 109 -6.67 -22.80 -5.20
CA MET A 109 -7.01 -22.59 -6.60
C MET A 109 -8.37 -21.93 -6.77
N ALA A 110 -9.36 -22.34 -5.96
CA ALA A 110 -10.69 -21.73 -5.97
C ALA A 110 -10.65 -20.25 -5.54
N LEU A 111 -9.83 -19.91 -4.53
CA LEU A 111 -9.57 -18.53 -4.13
C LEU A 111 -8.82 -17.75 -5.22
N ALA A 112 -7.79 -18.35 -5.81
CA ALA A 112 -6.95 -17.74 -6.85
C ALA A 112 -7.74 -17.47 -8.14
N LYS A 113 -8.55 -18.42 -8.60
CA LYS A 113 -9.33 -18.29 -9.84
C LYS A 113 -10.34 -17.14 -9.80
N GLY A 114 -10.83 -16.81 -8.61
CA GLY A 114 -11.68 -15.63 -8.40
C GLY A 114 -10.94 -14.29 -8.36
N ARG A 115 -9.59 -14.30 -8.37
CA ARG A 115 -8.75 -13.12 -8.10
C ARG A 115 -7.63 -12.91 -9.10
N LEU A 116 -7.00 -13.98 -9.57
CA LEU A 116 -5.85 -13.92 -10.48
C LEU A 116 -6.33 -14.16 -11.92
N SER A 117 -5.85 -13.36 -12.85
CA SER A 117 -5.91 -13.70 -14.26
C SER A 117 -5.01 -14.89 -14.56
N ARG A 118 -5.25 -15.57 -15.67
CA ARG A 118 -4.43 -16.70 -16.10
C ARG A 118 -2.95 -16.31 -16.29
N GLY A 119 -2.70 -15.08 -16.77
CA GLY A 119 -1.34 -14.57 -16.93
C GLY A 119 -0.62 -14.34 -15.60
N THR A 120 -1.32 -13.80 -14.59
CA THR A 120 -0.76 -13.59 -13.25
C THR A 120 -0.53 -14.91 -12.53
N PHE A 121 -1.47 -15.85 -12.66
CA PHE A 121 -1.31 -17.20 -12.15
C PHE A 121 -0.08 -17.92 -12.78
N GLY A 122 0.09 -17.81 -14.10
CA GLY A 122 1.28 -18.37 -14.79
C GLY A 122 2.59 -17.79 -14.25
N ARG A 123 2.65 -16.50 -13.93
CA ARG A 123 3.85 -15.91 -13.28
C ARG A 123 4.10 -16.47 -11.88
N ALA A 124 3.06 -16.66 -11.09
CA ALA A 124 3.18 -17.25 -9.75
C ALA A 124 3.67 -18.70 -9.78
N CYS A 125 3.60 -19.36 -10.92
CA CYS A 125 4.05 -20.75 -11.14
C CYS A 125 5.42 -20.85 -11.82
N GLN A 126 6.09 -19.74 -12.19
CA GLN A 126 7.30 -19.76 -13.02
C GLN A 126 8.47 -20.54 -12.42
N ASP A 127 8.66 -20.48 -11.09
CA ASP A 127 9.81 -21.09 -10.41
C ASP A 127 9.51 -22.49 -9.83
N LEU A 128 8.35 -23.04 -10.18
CA LEU A 128 7.96 -24.39 -9.75
C LEU A 128 8.57 -25.48 -10.63
N SER A 129 8.74 -26.69 -10.05
CA SER A 129 9.05 -27.86 -10.86
C SER A 129 7.98 -28.09 -11.92
N LEU A 130 8.38 -28.69 -13.05
CA LEU A 130 7.47 -28.93 -14.18
C LEU A 130 6.22 -29.74 -13.76
N ASP A 131 6.38 -30.68 -12.83
CA ASP A 131 5.28 -31.52 -12.37
C ASP A 131 4.33 -30.73 -11.48
N CYS A 132 4.83 -29.88 -10.58
CA CYS A 132 4.02 -28.98 -9.78
C CYS A 132 3.29 -27.94 -10.65
N ALA A 133 3.98 -27.36 -11.62
CA ALA A 133 3.37 -26.39 -12.52
C ALA A 133 2.21 -27.01 -13.34
N LYS A 134 2.39 -28.23 -13.85
CA LYS A 134 1.33 -28.98 -14.56
C LYS A 134 0.14 -29.31 -13.64
N LEU A 135 0.43 -29.75 -12.40
CA LEU A 135 -0.62 -30.03 -11.40
C LEU A 135 -1.45 -28.79 -11.14
N LEU A 136 -0.82 -27.65 -10.85
CA LEU A 136 -1.53 -26.40 -10.58
C LEU A 136 -2.31 -25.88 -11.79
N GLU A 137 -1.77 -26.00 -13.01
CA GLU A 137 -2.45 -25.60 -14.26
C GLU A 137 -3.72 -26.45 -14.51
N SER A 138 -3.64 -27.79 -14.29
CA SER A 138 -4.78 -28.69 -14.36
C SER A 138 -5.84 -28.27 -13.33
N MET A 139 -5.42 -28.12 -12.07
CA MET A 139 -6.33 -27.71 -10.98
C MET A 139 -6.96 -26.35 -11.25
N TYR A 140 -6.19 -25.34 -11.70
CA TYR A 140 -6.73 -24.04 -12.06
C TYR A 140 -7.78 -24.12 -13.18
N SER A 141 -7.58 -25.00 -14.14
CA SER A 141 -8.52 -25.20 -15.25
C SER A 141 -9.82 -25.86 -14.80
N GLU A 142 -9.75 -26.84 -13.92
CA GLU A 142 -10.87 -27.68 -13.44
C GLU A 142 -11.66 -27.02 -12.29
N THR A 143 -11.02 -26.15 -11.49
CA THR A 143 -11.66 -25.53 -10.32
C THR A 143 -12.62 -24.42 -10.74
N GLU A 144 -13.82 -24.40 -10.16
CA GLU A 144 -14.74 -23.28 -10.31
C GLU A 144 -14.40 -22.14 -9.35
N PRO A 145 -14.56 -20.86 -9.76
CA PRO A 145 -14.32 -19.72 -8.87
C PRO A 145 -15.38 -19.70 -7.77
N LEU A 146 -14.94 -19.48 -6.54
CA LEU A 146 -15.83 -19.37 -5.39
C LEU A 146 -16.73 -18.12 -5.49
N GLN A 147 -17.97 -18.25 -5.03
CA GLN A 147 -18.89 -17.12 -4.94
C GLN A 147 -18.35 -16.06 -3.97
N LYS A 148 -18.57 -14.79 -4.28
CA LYS A 148 -18.15 -13.67 -3.43
C LYS A 148 -18.93 -13.67 -2.10
N ARG A 149 -18.29 -14.17 -1.04
CA ARG A 149 -18.76 -14.08 0.35
C ARG A 149 -17.68 -13.39 1.20
N ALA A 150 -18.07 -12.84 2.35
CA ALA A 150 -17.14 -12.21 3.26
C ALA A 150 -16.17 -13.22 3.91
N ILE A 151 -16.65 -14.40 4.19
CA ILE A 151 -15.90 -15.54 4.71
C ILE A 151 -16.30 -16.77 3.89
N LEU A 152 -15.30 -17.55 3.50
CA LEU A 152 -15.46 -18.85 2.85
C LEU A 152 -14.84 -19.92 3.72
N ASP A 153 -15.44 -21.11 3.72
CA ASP A 153 -14.91 -22.25 4.44
C ASP A 153 -14.96 -23.52 3.59
N ALA A 154 -14.00 -24.41 3.83
CA ALA A 154 -13.95 -25.73 3.21
C ALA A 154 -13.19 -26.72 4.10
N PRO A 155 -13.58 -28.00 4.12
CA PRO A 155 -12.78 -29.05 4.71
C PRO A 155 -11.52 -29.28 3.88
N VAL A 156 -10.38 -29.43 4.52
CA VAL A 156 -9.09 -29.73 3.87
C VAL A 156 -8.29 -30.73 4.67
N LYS A 157 -7.64 -31.66 3.98
CA LYS A 157 -6.63 -32.53 4.57
C LYS A 157 -5.25 -31.98 4.25
N ILE A 158 -4.39 -31.98 5.26
CA ILE A 158 -3.02 -31.49 5.15
C ILE A 158 -2.08 -32.61 5.55
N ALA A 159 -1.31 -33.08 4.58
CA ALA A 159 -0.22 -34.05 4.77
C ALA A 159 1.05 -33.30 5.17
N ARG A 160 1.84 -33.89 6.05
CA ARG A 160 3.13 -33.39 6.49
C ARG A 160 4.23 -34.32 6.02
N GLU A 161 5.40 -33.78 5.79
CA GLU A 161 6.57 -34.58 5.46
C GLU A 161 6.90 -35.52 6.62
N GLY A 162 6.78 -36.85 6.42
CA GLY A 162 7.04 -37.88 7.41
C GLY A 162 5.99 -38.02 8.52
N GLY A 163 4.79 -37.47 8.39
CA GLY A 163 3.71 -37.52 9.36
C GLY A 163 2.35 -37.90 8.80
N ASP A 164 1.39 -38.17 9.68
CA ASP A 164 0.01 -38.44 9.29
C ASP A 164 -0.71 -37.18 8.78
N ALA A 165 -1.59 -37.38 7.79
CA ALA A 165 -2.46 -36.31 7.30
C ALA A 165 -3.48 -35.90 8.38
N ARG A 166 -3.63 -34.58 8.59
CA ARG A 166 -4.61 -34.01 9.55
C ARG A 166 -5.74 -33.32 8.78
N SER A 167 -6.95 -33.46 9.31
CA SER A 167 -8.14 -32.78 8.77
C SER A 167 -8.39 -31.48 9.49
N TYR A 168 -8.65 -30.43 8.71
CA TYR A 168 -8.96 -29.09 9.18
C TYR A 168 -10.20 -28.54 8.47
N GLN A 169 -10.89 -27.61 9.11
CA GLN A 169 -11.79 -26.70 8.45
C GLN A 169 -10.99 -25.42 8.12
N ALA A 170 -10.77 -25.15 6.84
CA ALA A 170 -10.11 -23.94 6.37
C ALA A 170 -11.10 -22.79 6.26
N TYR A 171 -10.74 -21.63 6.78
CA TYR A 171 -11.51 -20.40 6.70
C TYR A 171 -10.71 -19.35 5.95
N ALA A 172 -11.30 -18.72 4.94
CA ALA A 172 -10.73 -17.59 4.22
C ALA A 172 -11.59 -16.34 4.45
N SER A 173 -11.03 -15.33 5.07
CA SER A 173 -11.67 -14.04 5.30
C SER A 173 -11.03 -12.98 4.39
N PHE A 174 -11.87 -12.25 3.64
CA PHE A 174 -11.43 -11.29 2.63
C PHE A 174 -11.38 -9.88 3.20
N PHE A 175 -10.22 -9.27 3.11
CA PHE A 175 -9.96 -7.88 3.49
C PHE A 175 -9.50 -7.07 2.28
N ARG A 176 -9.44 -5.75 2.42
CA ARG A 176 -8.87 -4.88 1.40
C ARG A 176 -7.38 -5.15 1.18
N GLU A 177 -6.69 -5.56 2.22
CA GLU A 177 -5.24 -5.78 2.27
C GLU A 177 -4.84 -7.21 1.81
N GLY A 178 -5.80 -8.12 1.69
CA GLY A 178 -5.55 -9.50 1.28
C GLY A 178 -6.56 -10.49 1.83
N ILE A 179 -6.14 -11.75 1.97
CA ILE A 179 -6.94 -12.87 2.45
C ILE A 179 -6.28 -13.47 3.68
N LEU A 180 -6.97 -13.48 4.82
CA LEU A 180 -6.55 -14.21 6.01
C LEU A 180 -7.12 -15.63 5.94
N LEU A 181 -6.22 -16.62 6.02
CA LEU A 181 -6.56 -18.02 6.07
C LEU A 181 -6.29 -18.58 7.47
N VAL A 182 -7.23 -19.33 8.00
CA VAL A 182 -7.12 -20.01 9.31
C VAL A 182 -7.60 -21.44 9.16
N TYR A 183 -6.86 -22.40 9.74
CA TYR A 183 -7.12 -23.83 9.64
C TYR A 183 -7.43 -24.38 11.02
N ALA A 184 -8.70 -24.52 11.35
CA ALA A 184 -9.15 -25.03 12.65
C ALA A 184 -9.43 -26.54 12.59
N PRO A 185 -9.02 -27.34 13.59
CA PRO A 185 -9.48 -28.73 13.71
C PRO A 185 -11.00 -28.80 13.79
N HIS A 186 -11.59 -29.89 13.31
CA HIS A 186 -13.06 -30.05 13.25
C HIS A 186 -13.80 -29.99 14.58
N ASP A 187 -13.09 -30.26 15.68
CA ASP A 187 -13.62 -30.28 17.06
C ASP A 187 -13.51 -28.91 17.77
N THR A 188 -13.06 -27.86 17.07
CA THR A 188 -12.87 -26.52 17.63
C THR A 188 -14.19 -25.76 17.71
N ASP A 189 -14.45 -25.03 18.81
CA ASP A 189 -15.52 -24.04 18.87
C ASP A 189 -15.24 -22.87 17.91
N VAL A 190 -15.87 -22.95 16.77
CA VAL A 190 -15.67 -22.02 15.66
C VAL A 190 -16.37 -20.67 15.87
N ASN A 191 -17.31 -20.56 16.82
CA ASN A 191 -18.09 -19.33 17.00
C ASN A 191 -17.22 -18.18 17.46
N SER A 192 -16.26 -18.43 18.36
CA SER A 192 -15.29 -17.41 18.79
C SER A 192 -14.34 -17.01 17.67
N LEU A 193 -13.91 -17.95 16.83
CA LEU A 193 -13.08 -17.66 15.65
C LEU A 193 -13.85 -16.85 14.58
N LEU A 194 -15.08 -17.25 14.26
CA LEU A 194 -15.92 -16.51 13.34
C LEU A 194 -16.25 -15.12 13.84
N GLY A 195 -16.52 -14.98 15.14
CA GLY A 195 -16.73 -13.69 15.80
C GLY A 195 -15.49 -12.79 15.73
N PHE A 196 -14.29 -13.35 15.82
CA PHE A 196 -13.03 -12.65 15.61
C PHE A 196 -12.84 -12.23 14.15
N LEU A 197 -13.02 -13.15 13.21
CA LEU A 197 -12.90 -12.86 11.77
C LEU A 197 -13.94 -11.86 11.28
N ALA A 198 -15.08 -11.74 11.96
CA ALA A 198 -16.10 -10.75 11.68
C ALA A 198 -15.72 -9.33 12.17
N ARG A 199 -14.84 -9.22 13.19
CA ARG A 199 -14.32 -7.94 13.71
C ARG A 199 -13.19 -7.40 12.84
N ARG A 200 -13.55 -7.02 11.65
CA ARG A 200 -12.65 -6.69 10.53
C ARG A 200 -11.56 -5.67 10.89
N ASP A 201 -11.93 -4.59 11.58
CA ASP A 201 -11.01 -3.48 11.87
C ASP A 201 -9.94 -3.86 12.91
N GLU A 202 -10.29 -4.72 13.88
CA GLU A 202 -9.34 -5.22 14.88
C GLU A 202 -8.34 -6.18 14.23
N VAL A 203 -8.84 -7.11 13.41
CA VAL A 203 -8.00 -8.08 12.67
C VAL A 203 -7.01 -7.36 11.75
N ILE A 204 -7.49 -6.38 10.99
CA ILE A 204 -6.62 -5.59 10.10
C ILE A 204 -5.57 -4.83 10.90
N ARG A 205 -5.96 -4.18 12.00
CA ARG A 205 -5.03 -3.43 12.84
C ARG A 205 -3.91 -4.32 13.38
N ASP A 206 -4.26 -5.50 13.86
CA ASP A 206 -3.28 -6.45 14.38
C ASP A 206 -2.40 -7.06 13.27
N LEU A 207 -2.98 -7.36 12.11
CA LEU A 207 -2.22 -7.82 10.94
C LEU A 207 -1.23 -6.77 10.44
N LEU A 208 -1.64 -5.50 10.43
CA LEU A 208 -0.76 -4.41 10.05
C LEU A 208 0.39 -4.22 11.04
N ARG A 209 0.13 -4.41 12.35
CA ARG A 209 1.16 -4.36 13.40
C ARG A 209 2.26 -5.39 13.21
N LYS A 210 1.91 -6.57 12.71
CA LYS A 210 2.78 -7.74 12.62
C LYS A 210 3.23 -8.07 11.21
N ARG A 211 2.92 -7.19 10.27
CA ARG A 211 3.35 -7.37 8.89
C ARG A 211 4.87 -7.42 8.83
N LEU A 212 5.38 -8.51 8.27
CA LEU A 212 6.82 -8.67 8.04
C LEU A 212 7.28 -7.61 7.05
N PRO A 213 8.43 -6.96 7.29
CA PRO A 213 9.05 -6.12 6.30
C PRO A 213 9.25 -6.89 4.99
N VAL A 214 8.86 -6.28 3.88
CA VAL A 214 8.92 -6.92 2.58
C VAL A 214 9.40 -5.92 1.54
N LEU A 215 10.35 -6.34 0.73
CA LEU A 215 10.78 -5.60 -0.45
C LEU A 215 9.69 -5.76 -1.52
N THR A 216 9.07 -4.66 -1.93
CA THR A 216 7.87 -4.67 -2.77
C THR A 216 8.00 -3.63 -3.87
N PRO A 217 7.75 -4.02 -5.14
CA PRO A 217 7.63 -3.06 -6.21
C PRO A 217 6.41 -2.18 -5.99
N LEU A 218 6.56 -0.89 -6.20
CA LEU A 218 5.47 0.08 -6.07
C LEU A 218 5.66 1.27 -6.99
N ALA A 219 4.56 1.95 -7.30
CA ALA A 219 4.61 3.33 -7.77
C ALA A 219 4.09 4.25 -6.65
N VAL A 220 4.60 5.47 -6.61
CA VAL A 220 4.21 6.47 -5.63
C VAL A 220 3.82 7.77 -6.31
N ILE A 221 2.74 8.37 -5.83
CA ILE A 221 2.36 9.75 -6.11
C ILE A 221 2.65 10.58 -4.87
N VAL A 222 3.39 11.66 -5.07
CA VAL A 222 3.47 12.78 -4.13
C VAL A 222 2.82 13.97 -4.80
N ALA A 223 1.79 14.53 -4.17
CA ALA A 223 1.08 15.72 -4.64
C ALA A 223 1.07 16.78 -3.54
N ASP A 224 1.43 18.00 -3.89
CA ASP A 224 1.61 19.11 -2.94
C ASP A 224 0.94 20.38 -3.45
N LEU A 225 0.33 21.15 -2.54
CA LEU A 225 -0.34 22.40 -2.87
C LEU A 225 0.68 23.50 -3.15
N GLN A 226 0.71 24.02 -4.35
CA GLN A 226 1.65 25.07 -4.72
C GLN A 226 1.38 26.35 -3.91
N ASN A 227 2.43 26.90 -3.32
CA ASN A 227 2.38 28.13 -2.51
C ASN A 227 1.44 28.05 -1.31
N SER A 228 1.30 26.90 -0.68
CA SER A 228 0.42 26.67 0.46
C SER A 228 0.64 27.64 1.62
N VAL A 229 1.90 27.97 1.92
CA VAL A 229 2.24 28.98 2.95
C VAL A 229 1.64 30.34 2.62
N LYS A 230 1.70 30.78 1.35
CA LYS A 230 1.09 32.03 0.90
C LYS A 230 -0.43 31.97 1.01
N ILE A 231 -1.05 30.88 0.55
CA ILE A 231 -2.49 30.65 0.65
C ILE A 231 -2.95 30.66 2.10
N CYS A 232 -2.20 29.99 2.99
CA CYS A 232 -2.46 29.99 4.42
C CYS A 232 -2.39 31.39 5.04
N SER A 233 -1.50 32.25 4.55
CA SER A 233 -1.39 33.64 5.04
C SER A 233 -2.46 34.59 4.48
N GLU A 234 -3.07 34.24 3.34
CA GLU A 234 -4.10 35.06 2.68
C GLU A 234 -5.53 34.68 3.10
N LEU A 235 -5.76 33.45 3.62
CA LEU A 235 -7.06 32.96 4.04
C LEU A 235 -7.21 33.01 5.56
N PRO A 236 -8.43 33.29 6.07
CA PRO A 236 -8.75 32.98 7.47
C PRO A 236 -8.45 31.50 7.78
N PRO A 237 -8.00 31.16 9.00
CA PRO A 237 -7.65 29.79 9.36
C PRO A 237 -8.76 28.77 9.06
N GLU A 238 -10.02 29.12 9.33
CA GLU A 238 -11.18 28.26 9.09
C GLU A 238 -11.37 27.96 7.61
N GLU A 239 -11.18 28.95 6.74
CA GLU A 239 -11.29 28.79 5.31
C GLU A 239 -10.10 27.99 4.73
N TYR A 240 -8.91 28.15 5.29
CA TYR A 240 -7.76 27.33 4.90
C TYR A 240 -8.00 25.86 5.25
N PHE A 241 -8.51 25.57 6.46
CA PHE A 241 -8.91 24.20 6.82
C PHE A 241 -10.04 23.67 5.92
N GLU A 242 -11.02 24.48 5.58
CA GLU A 242 -12.09 24.12 4.64
C GLU A 242 -11.51 23.73 3.28
N LEU A 243 -10.58 24.54 2.73
CA LEU A 243 -9.91 24.28 1.47
C LEU A 243 -9.16 22.93 1.50
N ILE A 244 -8.32 22.71 2.50
CA ILE A 244 -7.56 21.48 2.64
C ILE A 244 -8.47 20.26 2.78
N ASN A 245 -9.50 20.34 3.61
CA ASN A 245 -10.48 19.27 3.76
C ASN A 245 -11.25 18.99 2.48
N GLN A 246 -11.62 20.02 1.71
CA GLN A 246 -12.26 19.87 0.40
C GLN A 246 -11.34 19.16 -0.61
N ILE A 247 -10.06 19.53 -0.65
CA ILE A 247 -9.05 18.86 -1.50
C ILE A 247 -8.97 17.39 -1.12
N TRP A 248 -8.79 17.06 0.16
CA TRP A 248 -8.66 15.67 0.60
C TRP A 248 -9.92 14.85 0.34
N ALA A 249 -11.09 15.42 0.61
CA ALA A 249 -12.37 14.77 0.36
C ALA A 249 -12.60 14.46 -1.12
N ALA A 250 -12.18 15.37 -2.01
CA ALA A 250 -12.30 15.18 -3.45
C ALA A 250 -11.28 14.17 -4.01
N MET A 251 -10.04 14.17 -3.48
CA MET A 251 -8.96 13.31 -4.00
C MET A 251 -9.07 11.87 -3.49
N GLY A 252 -9.54 11.64 -2.27
CA GLY A 252 -9.66 10.30 -1.67
C GLY A 252 -10.41 9.27 -2.54
N PRO A 253 -11.60 9.57 -3.11
CA PRO A 253 -12.30 8.68 -4.04
C PRO A 253 -11.51 8.38 -5.30
N ILE A 254 -10.76 9.36 -5.85
CA ILE A 254 -9.94 9.19 -7.06
C ILE A 254 -8.81 8.20 -6.78
N PHE A 255 -8.10 8.36 -5.65
CA PHE A 255 -7.07 7.40 -5.26
C PHE A 255 -7.64 5.98 -5.13
N ARG A 256 -8.78 5.82 -4.45
CA ARG A 256 -9.43 4.50 -4.30
C ARG A 256 -9.84 3.87 -5.64
N LYS A 257 -10.32 4.68 -6.58
CA LYS A 257 -10.71 4.25 -7.92
C LYS A 257 -9.57 3.58 -8.67
N TYR A 258 -8.35 4.08 -8.51
CA TYR A 258 -7.13 3.58 -9.15
C TYR A 258 -6.28 2.67 -8.24
N TYR A 259 -6.87 2.10 -7.19
CA TYR A 259 -6.21 1.21 -6.23
C TYR A 259 -5.07 1.87 -5.43
N GLY A 260 -5.06 3.19 -5.31
CA GLY A 260 -4.11 3.90 -4.47
C GLY A 260 -4.33 3.61 -2.98
N THR A 261 -3.26 3.22 -2.30
CA THR A 261 -3.22 3.01 -0.85
C THR A 261 -2.71 4.27 -0.18
N HIS A 262 -3.42 4.75 0.83
CA HIS A 262 -3.01 5.93 1.57
C HIS A 262 -1.69 5.68 2.30
N GLY A 263 -0.70 6.50 2.02
CA GLY A 263 0.57 6.52 2.73
C GLY A 263 0.53 7.50 3.89
N LYS A 264 0.54 8.80 3.59
CA LYS A 264 0.58 9.85 4.60
C LYS A 264 0.04 11.17 4.05
N HIS A 265 -0.68 11.92 4.88
CA HIS A 265 -0.87 13.35 4.68
C HIS A 265 0.15 14.12 5.51
N VAL A 266 0.87 15.04 4.91
CA VAL A 266 1.85 15.90 5.57
C VAL A 266 1.48 17.34 5.26
N GLY A 267 0.76 17.97 6.18
CA GLY A 267 0.21 19.30 5.96
C GLY A 267 -0.77 19.29 4.80
N ASP A 268 -0.45 20.02 3.74
CA ASP A 268 -1.19 20.11 2.48
C ASP A 268 -0.73 19.06 1.43
N GLY A 269 0.32 18.30 1.72
CA GLY A 269 0.87 17.27 0.86
C GLY A 269 0.21 15.90 1.04
N MET A 270 0.13 15.14 -0.02
CA MET A 270 -0.44 13.79 -0.07
C MET A 270 0.56 12.80 -0.66
N VAL A 271 0.73 11.66 0.02
CA VAL A 271 1.53 10.52 -0.46
C VAL A 271 0.62 9.32 -0.60
N TYR A 272 0.61 8.70 -1.78
CA TYR A 272 -0.15 7.49 -2.07
C TYR A 272 0.69 6.47 -2.81
N TYR A 273 0.55 5.20 -2.41
CA TYR A 273 1.26 4.06 -2.98
C TYR A 273 0.35 3.25 -3.88
N PHE A 274 0.90 2.74 -4.96
CA PHE A 274 0.23 1.84 -5.89
C PHE A 274 1.04 0.55 -5.96
N PHE A 275 0.44 -0.53 -5.49
CA PHE A 275 1.06 -1.84 -5.46
C PHE A 275 0.61 -2.69 -6.64
N PRO A 276 1.42 -3.68 -7.07
CA PRO A 276 1.01 -4.63 -8.09
C PRO A 276 -0.38 -5.20 -7.82
N GLN A 277 -1.21 -5.24 -8.85
CA GLN A 277 -2.55 -5.80 -8.83
C GLN A 277 -2.62 -6.94 -9.84
N PRO A 278 -3.46 -7.97 -9.59
CA PRO A 278 -3.55 -9.14 -10.49
C PRO A 278 -3.87 -8.76 -11.94
N ASP A 279 -4.83 -7.86 -12.13
CA ASP A 279 -5.45 -7.58 -13.43
C ASP A 279 -5.26 -6.15 -13.93
N SER A 280 -4.38 -5.38 -13.30
CA SER A 280 -4.10 -4.01 -13.73
C SER A 280 -2.65 -3.61 -13.48
N ASN A 281 -2.11 -2.77 -14.36
CA ASN A 281 -0.77 -2.22 -14.19
C ASN A 281 -0.82 -1.06 -13.18
N TYR A 282 -0.25 -1.27 -12.00
CA TYR A 282 -0.21 -0.29 -10.92
C TYR A 282 0.51 1.01 -11.31
N ILE A 283 1.49 0.94 -12.22
CA ILE A 283 2.20 2.10 -12.76
C ILE A 283 1.26 2.93 -13.65
N PHE A 284 0.52 2.27 -14.54
CA PHE A 284 -0.46 2.96 -15.38
C PHE A 284 -1.61 3.54 -14.53
N ASN A 285 -2.05 2.81 -13.50
CA ASN A 285 -3.04 3.30 -12.54
C ASN A 285 -2.58 4.58 -11.82
N SER A 286 -1.30 4.67 -11.44
CA SER A 286 -0.76 5.88 -10.82
C SER A 286 -0.81 7.09 -11.77
N LEU A 287 -0.49 6.92 -13.04
CA LEU A 287 -0.57 8.00 -14.04
C LEU A 287 -2.01 8.45 -14.31
N MET A 288 -2.94 7.50 -14.44
CA MET A 288 -4.37 7.79 -14.60
C MET A 288 -4.91 8.55 -13.38
N CYS A 289 -4.49 8.14 -12.18
CA CYS A 289 -4.84 8.80 -10.93
C CYS A 289 -4.31 10.23 -10.89
N ALA A 290 -3.02 10.44 -11.21
CA ALA A 290 -2.39 11.75 -11.24
C ALA A 290 -3.11 12.71 -12.22
N GLN A 291 -3.50 12.22 -13.39
CA GLN A 291 -4.26 13.00 -14.37
C GLN A 291 -5.64 13.39 -13.83
N GLU A 292 -6.36 12.46 -13.20
CA GLU A 292 -7.70 12.74 -12.66
C GLU A 292 -7.64 13.70 -11.46
N ILE A 293 -6.64 13.59 -10.59
CA ILE A 293 -6.37 14.54 -9.50
C ILE A 293 -6.13 15.95 -10.05
N LYS A 294 -5.29 16.08 -11.08
CA LYS A 294 -5.03 17.37 -11.73
C LYS A 294 -6.31 18.02 -12.25
N LEU A 295 -7.17 17.24 -12.93
CA LEU A 295 -8.44 17.74 -13.45
C LEU A 295 -9.42 18.13 -12.35
N GLU A 296 -9.48 17.37 -11.25
CA GLU A 296 -10.35 17.67 -10.11
C GLU A 296 -9.87 18.94 -9.39
N MET A 297 -8.55 19.11 -9.23
CA MET A 297 -7.99 20.31 -8.63
C MET A 297 -8.32 21.58 -9.43
N GLN A 298 -8.37 21.51 -10.76
CA GLN A 298 -8.79 22.64 -11.60
C GLN A 298 -10.24 23.06 -11.31
N LYS A 299 -11.14 22.11 -11.01
CA LYS A 299 -12.53 22.43 -10.63
C LYS A 299 -12.59 23.11 -9.26
N ILE A 300 -11.83 22.59 -8.28
CA ILE A 300 -11.73 23.20 -6.95
C ILE A 300 -11.16 24.61 -7.07
N SER A 301 -10.07 24.80 -7.82
CA SER A 301 -9.46 26.10 -8.07
C SER A 301 -10.46 27.10 -8.62
N LYS A 302 -11.22 26.70 -9.66
CA LYS A 302 -12.23 27.55 -10.27
C LYS A 302 -13.38 27.91 -9.29
N ALA A 303 -13.82 26.97 -8.49
CA ALA A 303 -14.84 27.23 -7.48
C ALA A 303 -14.38 28.26 -6.42
N TRP A 304 -13.14 28.15 -5.96
CA TRP A 304 -12.56 29.08 -5.01
C TRP A 304 -12.28 30.45 -5.61
N GLN A 305 -11.84 30.54 -6.87
CA GLN A 305 -11.69 31.80 -7.59
C GLN A 305 -13.03 32.57 -7.66
N ILE A 306 -14.13 31.88 -7.98
CA ILE A 306 -15.46 32.47 -8.02
C ILE A 306 -15.91 32.92 -6.63
N ARG A 307 -15.75 32.04 -5.63
CA ARG A 307 -16.19 32.31 -4.25
C ARG A 307 -15.50 33.52 -3.62
N LYS A 308 -14.20 33.64 -3.84
CA LYS A 308 -13.35 34.68 -3.22
C LYS A 308 -13.10 35.89 -4.11
N ASN A 309 -13.57 35.88 -5.34
CA ASN A 309 -13.13 36.80 -6.38
C ASN A 309 -11.59 36.88 -6.46
N TRP A 310 -10.95 35.71 -6.41
CA TRP A 310 -9.52 35.55 -6.21
C TRP A 310 -8.83 35.33 -7.56
N LEU A 311 -7.76 36.05 -7.81
CA LEU A 311 -6.98 35.88 -9.05
C LEU A 311 -5.99 34.70 -8.98
N ASN A 312 -5.72 34.17 -7.77
CA ASN A 312 -4.81 33.06 -7.62
C ASN A 312 -5.43 31.76 -8.11
N GLU A 313 -4.70 31.02 -8.89
CA GLU A 313 -5.03 29.65 -9.25
C GLU A 313 -4.42 28.69 -8.21
N LEU A 314 -5.21 27.68 -7.82
CA LEU A 314 -4.76 26.61 -6.94
C LEU A 314 -4.27 25.43 -7.78
N PHE A 315 -3.06 24.97 -7.49
CA PHE A 315 -2.43 23.85 -8.20
C PHE A 315 -1.95 22.77 -7.23
N LEU A 316 -2.19 21.53 -7.56
CA LEU A 316 -1.44 20.41 -7.00
C LEU A 316 -0.28 20.06 -7.94
N ASN A 317 0.93 20.23 -7.47
CA ASN A 317 2.13 19.79 -8.16
C ASN A 317 2.36 18.31 -7.89
N ILE A 318 2.61 17.52 -8.92
CA ILE A 318 2.60 16.07 -8.81
C ILE A 318 3.91 15.47 -9.30
N GLY A 319 4.55 14.68 -8.44
CA GLY A 319 5.67 13.80 -8.77
C GLY A 319 5.24 12.34 -8.73
N VAL A 320 5.56 11.58 -9.78
CA VAL A 320 5.26 10.15 -9.87
C VAL A 320 6.54 9.38 -10.14
N ASN A 321 6.83 8.42 -9.27
CA ASN A 321 8.00 7.56 -9.41
C ASN A 321 7.63 6.10 -9.17
N GLU A 322 8.50 5.19 -9.55
CA GLU A 322 8.38 3.77 -9.29
C GLU A 322 9.72 3.19 -8.83
N GLY A 323 9.66 2.15 -8.05
CA GLY A 323 10.82 1.46 -7.56
C GLY A 323 10.45 0.24 -6.73
N GLU A 324 11.46 -0.40 -6.18
CA GLU A 324 11.33 -1.52 -5.27
C GLU A 324 11.83 -1.08 -3.90
N GLU A 325 10.93 -1.07 -2.89
CA GLU A 325 11.19 -0.49 -1.59
C GLU A 325 10.75 -1.39 -0.44
N TRP A 326 11.40 -1.23 0.70
CA TRP A 326 10.98 -1.90 1.92
C TRP A 326 9.67 -1.33 2.44
N LEU A 327 8.63 -2.15 2.41
CA LEU A 327 7.32 -1.87 2.98
C LEU A 327 7.21 -2.52 4.36
N GLY A 328 6.90 -1.74 5.36
CA GLY A 328 6.71 -2.20 6.73
C GLY A 328 5.72 -1.33 7.50
N THR A 329 5.70 -1.51 8.81
CA THR A 329 4.91 -0.69 9.72
C THR A 329 5.79 -0.16 10.84
N PHE A 330 5.66 1.13 11.14
CA PHE A 330 6.16 1.69 12.39
C PHE A 330 5.07 1.64 13.43
N GLN A 331 5.42 1.19 14.61
CA GLN A 331 4.52 1.10 15.74
C GLN A 331 4.91 2.13 16.79
N SER A 332 3.99 3.02 17.15
CA SER A 332 4.05 3.82 18.36
C SER A 332 3.06 3.29 19.40
N ALA A 333 3.11 3.82 20.63
CA ALA A 333 2.18 3.41 21.68
C ALA A 333 0.69 3.64 21.30
N THR A 334 0.41 4.61 20.44
CA THR A 334 -0.94 5.05 20.10
C THR A 334 -1.33 4.91 18.63
N SER A 335 -0.36 4.66 17.73
CA SER A 335 -0.60 4.62 16.29
C SER A 335 0.25 3.58 15.59
N ILE A 336 -0.26 3.13 14.44
CA ILE A 336 0.46 2.30 13.49
C ILE A 336 0.50 3.09 12.20
N GLU A 337 1.69 3.32 11.69
CA GLU A 337 1.90 4.00 10.42
C GLU A 337 2.48 3.03 9.40
N PHE A 338 1.89 2.98 8.23
CA PHE A 338 2.50 2.37 7.06
C PHE A 338 3.75 3.17 6.69
N ALA A 339 4.86 2.47 6.54
CA ALA A 339 6.10 3.07 6.12
C ALA A 339 6.67 2.36 4.91
N VAL A 340 7.01 3.13 3.93
CA VAL A 340 7.84 2.71 2.80
C VAL A 340 9.18 3.42 2.97
N LEU A 341 10.25 2.65 3.01
CA LEU A 341 11.61 3.16 3.21
C LEU A 341 12.41 2.99 1.92
N GLY A 342 12.88 4.10 1.39
CA GLY A 342 13.78 4.13 0.24
C GLY A 342 13.66 5.43 -0.59
N ASP A 343 14.40 5.46 -1.68
CA ASP A 343 14.58 6.67 -2.49
C ASP A 343 13.39 6.98 -3.40
N THR A 344 12.53 5.99 -3.67
CA THR A 344 11.40 6.15 -4.60
C THR A 344 10.46 7.27 -4.18
N ILE A 345 10.15 7.37 -2.87
CA ILE A 345 9.29 8.43 -2.32
C ILE A 345 10.00 9.76 -2.35
N ASN A 346 11.28 9.80 -1.95
CA ASN A 346 12.08 11.02 -1.92
C ASN A 346 12.18 11.62 -3.32
N HIS A 347 12.43 10.80 -4.33
CA HIS A 347 12.48 11.22 -5.73
C HIS A 347 11.13 11.77 -6.19
N ALA A 348 10.01 11.11 -5.88
CA ALA A 348 8.67 11.61 -6.21
C ALA A 348 8.37 12.96 -5.50
N GLY A 349 8.74 13.08 -4.21
CA GLY A 349 8.61 14.33 -3.46
C GLY A 349 9.42 15.47 -4.06
N ARG A 350 10.69 15.21 -4.42
CA ARG A 350 11.52 16.22 -5.10
C ARG A 350 10.97 16.60 -6.48
N MET A 351 10.39 15.66 -7.22
CA MET A 351 9.73 15.98 -8.50
C MET A 351 8.45 16.79 -8.29
N SER A 352 7.67 16.54 -7.24
CA SER A 352 6.54 17.39 -6.87
C SER A 352 7.00 18.80 -6.51
N ASP A 353 8.05 18.95 -5.70
CA ASP A 353 8.69 20.23 -5.38
C ASP A 353 9.21 20.97 -6.64
N PHE A 354 9.69 20.24 -7.63
CA PHE A 354 10.15 20.78 -8.91
C PHE A 354 9.00 21.22 -9.81
N ALA A 355 7.89 20.50 -9.78
CA ALA A 355 6.70 20.78 -10.57
C ALA A 355 6.15 22.19 -10.29
N ARG A 356 5.54 22.81 -11.30
CA ARG A 356 4.86 24.10 -11.18
C ARG A 356 3.58 24.08 -12.00
N HIS A 357 2.60 24.85 -11.58
CA HIS A 357 1.33 25.04 -12.29
C HIS A 357 0.56 23.72 -12.50
N GLY A 358 0.54 22.86 -11.49
CA GLY A 358 -0.16 21.58 -11.54
C GLY A 358 0.39 20.59 -12.56
N LYS A 359 1.67 20.70 -12.90
CA LYS A 359 2.33 19.76 -13.79
C LYS A 359 2.55 18.42 -13.10
N ILE A 360 2.50 17.36 -13.91
CA ILE A 360 2.82 16.00 -13.49
C ILE A 360 4.19 15.64 -14.04
N TRP A 361 5.12 15.30 -13.17
CA TRP A 361 6.46 14.83 -13.53
C TRP A 361 6.62 13.36 -13.20
N ALA A 362 7.19 12.61 -14.15
CA ALA A 362 7.45 11.19 -14.00
C ALA A 362 8.88 10.84 -14.43
N THR A 363 9.43 9.76 -13.87
CA THR A 363 10.75 9.26 -14.25
C THR A 363 10.70 8.49 -15.57
N LYS A 364 11.84 8.45 -16.28
CA LYS A 364 12.03 7.60 -17.47
C LYS A 364 11.83 6.13 -17.17
N SER A 365 12.27 5.67 -15.99
CA SER A 365 12.08 4.30 -15.52
C SER A 365 10.61 3.93 -15.46
N LEU A 366 9.79 4.78 -14.84
CA LEU A 366 8.33 4.58 -14.73
C LEU A 366 7.67 4.44 -16.12
N ILE A 367 7.96 5.37 -17.04
CA ILE A 367 7.42 5.31 -18.41
C ILE A 367 7.94 4.07 -19.16
N GLY A 368 9.17 3.65 -18.89
CA GLY A 368 9.80 2.46 -19.50
C GLY A 368 9.11 1.15 -19.15
N LYS A 369 8.53 1.05 -17.94
CA LYS A 369 7.82 -0.15 -17.46
C LYS A 369 6.38 -0.27 -17.99
N LEU A 370 5.85 0.74 -18.68
CA LEU A 370 4.56 0.65 -19.36
C LEU A 370 4.66 -0.27 -20.59
N SER A 371 3.63 -1.07 -20.82
CA SER A 371 3.49 -1.78 -22.09
C SER A 371 3.38 -0.78 -23.27
N ALA A 372 3.62 -1.25 -24.50
CA ALA A 372 3.50 -0.41 -25.69
C ALA A 372 2.09 0.19 -25.82
N ALA A 373 1.05 -0.59 -25.52
CA ALA A 373 -0.34 -0.17 -25.56
C ALA A 373 -0.64 0.91 -24.51
N GLU A 374 -0.17 0.75 -23.27
CA GLU A 374 -0.35 1.75 -22.22
C GLU A 374 0.45 3.02 -22.51
N ARG A 375 1.70 2.88 -22.97
CA ARG A 375 2.57 4.01 -23.31
C ARG A 375 1.99 4.86 -24.44
N SER A 376 1.33 4.25 -25.44
CA SER A 376 0.66 4.99 -26.51
C SER A 376 -0.51 5.86 -26.03
N ARG A 377 -1.04 5.60 -24.84
CA ARG A 377 -2.11 6.36 -24.19
C ARG A 377 -1.60 7.51 -23.32
N VAL A 378 -0.28 7.60 -23.10
CA VAL A 378 0.35 8.65 -22.28
C VAL A 378 1.00 9.67 -23.21
N GLN A 379 0.52 10.90 -23.17
CA GLN A 379 1.18 12.03 -23.82
C GLN A 379 2.20 12.61 -22.85
N TYR A 380 3.48 12.45 -23.16
CA TYR A 380 4.58 12.92 -22.32
C TYR A 380 5.69 13.55 -23.16
N GLY A 381 6.53 14.37 -22.55
CA GLY A 381 7.65 15.00 -23.24
C GLY A 381 8.27 16.14 -22.42
N ILE A 382 9.13 16.88 -23.06
CA ILE A 382 9.90 17.98 -22.45
C ILE A 382 9.79 19.24 -23.28
N ALA A 383 9.46 20.36 -22.65
CA ALA A 383 9.63 21.67 -23.24
C ALA A 383 11.11 22.00 -23.37
N ARG A 384 11.55 22.36 -24.57
CA ARG A 384 12.92 22.81 -24.88
C ARG A 384 12.89 24.20 -25.48
N ARG A 385 13.84 25.01 -25.10
CA ARG A 385 13.99 26.36 -25.69
C ARG A 385 14.61 26.23 -27.08
N ALA A 386 13.90 26.67 -28.09
CA ALA A 386 14.40 26.73 -29.47
C ALA A 386 15.38 27.89 -29.64
N ALA A 387 16.10 27.90 -30.77
CA ALA A 387 17.08 28.95 -31.08
C ALA A 387 16.45 30.35 -31.18
N ASP A 388 15.17 30.46 -31.51
CA ASP A 388 14.39 31.68 -31.56
C ASP A 388 13.83 32.14 -30.18
N GLY A 389 14.21 31.43 -29.10
CA GLY A 389 13.80 31.73 -27.73
C GLY A 389 12.41 31.22 -27.34
N ARG A 390 11.66 30.59 -28.26
CA ARG A 390 10.35 29.98 -27.94
C ARG A 390 10.52 28.60 -27.26
N ASP A 391 9.62 28.27 -26.36
CA ASP A 391 9.55 26.94 -25.79
C ASP A 391 8.77 26.01 -26.75
N VAL A 392 9.45 24.95 -27.20
CA VAL A 392 8.87 23.91 -28.05
C VAL A 392 8.75 22.62 -27.26
N PHE A 393 7.55 22.06 -27.23
CA PHE A 393 7.32 20.77 -26.59
C PHE A 393 7.78 19.63 -27.52
N VAL A 394 8.71 18.81 -27.01
CA VAL A 394 9.23 17.64 -27.72
C VAL A 394 8.59 16.41 -27.12
N GLY A 395 7.64 15.81 -27.84
CA GLY A 395 6.92 14.62 -27.41
C GLY A 395 7.82 13.38 -27.28
N SER A 396 7.44 12.44 -26.43
CA SER A 396 8.13 11.17 -26.18
C SER A 396 9.61 11.35 -25.84
N SER A 397 9.96 12.42 -25.12
CA SER A 397 11.33 12.78 -24.79
C SER A 397 11.54 12.92 -23.28
N PHE A 398 12.80 12.83 -22.88
CA PHE A 398 13.24 12.95 -21.49
C PHE A 398 14.39 13.97 -21.38
N SER A 399 14.60 14.47 -20.19
CA SER A 399 15.76 15.31 -19.85
C SER A 399 16.29 14.91 -18.47
N LEU A 400 17.60 15.03 -18.25
CA LEU A 400 18.10 15.05 -16.88
C LEU A 400 17.53 16.27 -16.16
N LEU A 401 17.22 16.11 -14.87
CA LEU A 401 16.67 17.20 -14.08
C LEU A 401 17.68 18.36 -13.96
N SER A 402 18.98 18.06 -13.89
CA SER A 402 20.07 19.05 -13.93
C SER A 402 20.05 19.93 -15.19
N GLY A 403 19.50 19.46 -16.29
CA GLY A 403 19.34 20.26 -17.52
C GLY A 403 18.11 21.18 -17.50
N LYS A 404 17.35 21.22 -16.39
CA LYS A 404 16.13 22.03 -16.24
C LYS A 404 16.24 23.12 -15.20
N VAL A 405 17.22 23.01 -14.29
CA VAL A 405 17.46 23.98 -13.20
C VAL A 405 18.94 24.27 -13.08
N ASP A 406 19.30 25.51 -12.73
CA ASP A 406 20.65 25.84 -12.35
C ASP A 406 20.90 25.43 -10.88
N LEU A 407 21.58 24.30 -10.70
CA LEU A 407 21.87 23.74 -9.39
C LEU A 407 22.82 24.60 -8.54
N ASN A 408 23.41 25.64 -9.10
CA ASN A 408 24.25 26.59 -8.36
C ASN A 408 23.40 27.66 -7.66
N GLU A 409 22.15 27.86 -8.04
CA GLU A 409 21.23 28.70 -7.29
C GLU A 409 20.80 27.98 -6.00
N GLY A 410 20.99 28.60 -4.83
CA GLY A 410 20.71 28.01 -3.51
C GLY A 410 19.30 27.43 -3.37
N ARG A 411 18.29 28.03 -4.03
CA ARG A 411 16.90 27.50 -4.04
C ARG A 411 16.76 26.12 -4.70
N TYR A 412 17.71 25.70 -5.53
CA TYR A 412 17.70 24.41 -6.23
C TYR A 412 18.68 23.40 -5.65
N GLU A 413 19.38 23.73 -4.57
CA GLU A 413 20.34 22.83 -3.91
C GLU A 413 19.69 21.49 -3.51
N LYS A 414 18.43 21.52 -3.07
CA LYS A 414 17.65 20.32 -2.70
C LYS A 414 17.44 19.34 -3.86
N PHE A 415 17.67 19.75 -5.12
CA PHE A 415 17.54 18.88 -6.29
C PHE A 415 18.84 18.21 -6.71
N ARG A 416 19.96 18.46 -6.02
CA ARG A 416 21.26 17.82 -6.33
C ARG A 416 21.16 16.29 -6.23
N GLU A 417 20.43 15.77 -5.25
CA GLU A 417 20.22 14.33 -5.06
C GLU A 417 19.57 13.66 -6.26
N ILE A 418 18.68 14.36 -6.95
CA ILE A 418 17.94 13.87 -8.11
C ILE A 418 18.42 14.46 -9.44
N ALA A 419 19.54 15.16 -9.47
CA ALA A 419 20.06 15.84 -10.64
C ALA A 419 20.27 14.93 -11.86
N ALA A 420 20.66 13.68 -11.61
CA ALA A 420 20.89 12.65 -12.63
C ALA A 420 19.62 11.90 -13.06
N LEU A 421 18.46 12.15 -12.43
CA LEU A 421 17.22 11.50 -12.85
C LEU A 421 16.78 11.99 -14.22
N ALA A 422 16.53 11.03 -15.10
CA ALA A 422 15.88 11.30 -16.38
C ALA A 422 14.37 11.39 -16.14
N VAL A 423 13.79 12.57 -16.39
CA VAL A 423 12.39 12.88 -16.11
C VAL A 423 11.66 13.38 -17.37
N THR A 424 10.35 13.33 -17.31
CA THR A 424 9.44 13.84 -18.34
C THR A 424 8.21 14.48 -17.73
N GLU A 425 7.61 15.44 -18.39
CA GLU A 425 6.31 15.99 -18.05
C GLU A 425 5.21 15.12 -18.68
N VAL A 426 4.24 14.67 -17.89
CA VAL A 426 3.04 13.99 -18.37
C VAL A 426 1.95 15.04 -18.61
N ILE A 427 1.55 15.18 -19.86
CA ILE A 427 0.58 16.19 -20.30
C ILE A 427 -0.84 15.66 -20.16
N ASP A 428 -1.07 14.43 -20.66
CA ASP A 428 -2.38 13.79 -20.67
C ASP A 428 -2.25 12.27 -20.63
N VAL A 429 -3.27 11.61 -20.08
CA VAL A 429 -3.39 10.15 -20.03
C VAL A 429 -4.79 9.77 -20.52
N ALA A 430 -4.89 9.21 -21.73
CA ALA A 430 -6.16 8.86 -22.34
C ALA A 430 -6.83 7.71 -21.59
N LYS A 431 -8.13 7.88 -21.24
CA LYS A 431 -8.98 6.80 -20.73
C LYS A 431 -9.17 5.74 -21.82
N SER A 432 -9.34 4.47 -21.44
CA SER A 432 -9.80 3.42 -22.36
C SER A 432 -11.17 3.80 -22.89
N ARG A 433 -11.34 3.75 -24.21
CA ARG A 433 -12.67 3.86 -24.80
C ARG A 433 -13.52 2.64 -24.51
#